data_3be3b7b179ec5a7616c5f0662cd6b8bc
#
_entry.id   3be3b7b179ec5a7616c5f0662cd6b8bc
#
_cell.length_a   1.000
_cell.length_b   1.000
_cell.length_c   1.000
_cell.angle_alpha   90.00
_cell.angle_beta   90.00
_cell.angle_gamma   90.00
#
_symmetry.space_group_name_H-M   'P 1'
#
loop_
_entity.id
_entity.type
_entity.pdbx_description
1 polymer ?
#
loop_
_entity_poly.entity_id
_entity_poly.type
_entity_poly.pdbx_seq_one_letter_code
_entity_poly.pdbx_strand_id
1 'polypeptide(L)'
;MTGFVLGDPATVPTPPGNGHGPSTTGPAQTIAGRRAPSRGSLPGFGLSLGVTLTFLSLVVLIPLSGLVWKTASLDGASLARAVLSPRALAAYRLSFGAALVAGIVNVVFGVLLAWVLTRYEFPGRSLVDAAIDLPFALPTAVAGIALTTLYVEQGWLGRFLEPHGIKVAFAPAGVAVAMVFVGLPFVVRTVQPVLMDLDLHMEEVAATLGASRFYTLRKVIVPAVLPAALTGFALAFARSVGEYGSVVFISGNMPGRTEIAPLLIVTKLEQFDYAGATAIALVMLLTSFVALFAINILQSRIGRVGRIGRGSR
;
A
#
# COMPACT_ATOMS: atom_id res chain seq x y z
N MET A 1 -63.95 -15.90 -16.70
CA MET A 1 -64.46 -15.86 -18.06
C MET A 1 -63.33 -15.51 -18.97
N THR A 2 -62.97 -16.49 -19.72
CA THR A 2 -62.58 -16.63 -21.14
C THR A 2 -61.11 -16.16 -21.40
N GLY A 3 -60.27 -16.96 -21.99
CA GLY A 3 -60.37 -18.26 -22.64
C GLY A 3 -58.96 -18.60 -23.13
N PHE A 4 -58.60 -19.85 -22.91
CA PHE A 4 -57.38 -20.50 -23.32
C PHE A 4 -57.56 -20.96 -24.76
N VAL A 5 -56.68 -20.59 -25.69
CA VAL A 5 -56.62 -21.19 -27.02
C VAL A 5 -55.26 -21.82 -27.23
N LEU A 6 -55.27 -23.14 -27.26
CA LEU A 6 -54.18 -24.01 -27.73
C LEU A 6 -54.18 -23.93 -29.26
N GLY A 7 -53.04 -23.68 -29.87
CA GLY A 7 -52.78 -23.78 -31.31
C GLY A 7 -51.69 -24.85 -31.56
N ASP A 8 -52.00 -25.71 -32.46
CA ASP A 8 -51.54 -27.04 -32.89
C ASP A 8 -50.08 -27.08 -33.40
N PRO A 9 -49.41 -28.22 -33.25
CA PRO A 9 -48.06 -28.46 -33.78
C PRO A 9 -48.12 -29.09 -35.15
N ALA A 10 -47.49 -28.56 -36.14
CA ALA A 10 -46.89 -29.27 -37.27
C ALA A 10 -46.61 -28.35 -38.46
N THR A 11 -45.35 -28.18 -38.80
CA THR A 11 -44.85 -28.56 -40.14
C THR A 11 -43.36 -28.22 -40.22
N VAL A 12 -42.54 -29.25 -40.27
CA VAL A 12 -41.12 -29.19 -40.64
C VAL A 12 -41.06 -29.26 -42.18
N PRO A 13 -40.42 -28.33 -42.88
CA PRO A 13 -40.07 -28.52 -44.28
C PRO A 13 -38.70 -29.21 -44.41
N THR A 14 -38.70 -30.31 -45.18
CA THR A 14 -37.55 -31.06 -45.68
C THR A 14 -36.76 -30.27 -46.70
N PRO A 15 -35.40 -30.44 -46.76
CA PRO A 15 -34.56 -29.79 -47.77
C PRO A 15 -34.59 -30.60 -49.10
N PRO A 16 -34.53 -29.93 -50.27
CA PRO A 16 -34.42 -30.62 -51.57
C PRO A 16 -32.99 -31.06 -51.87
N GLY A 17 -32.89 -32.13 -52.61
CA GLY A 17 -31.74 -32.93 -52.88
C GLY A 17 -30.66 -32.37 -53.80
N ASN A 18 -29.60 -33.14 -53.86
CA ASN A 18 -28.38 -33.05 -54.61
C ASN A 18 -28.50 -32.75 -56.08
N GLY A 19 -27.77 -31.73 -56.56
CA GLY A 19 -27.39 -31.57 -57.95
C GLY A 19 -25.90 -31.56 -58.11
N HIS A 20 -25.34 -32.58 -58.76
CA HIS A 20 -23.95 -32.64 -59.21
C HIS A 20 -23.73 -31.64 -60.34
N GLY A 21 -22.75 -30.76 -60.23
CA GLY A 21 -22.23 -29.90 -61.27
C GLY A 21 -20.70 -29.79 -61.21
N PRO A 22 -20.00 -29.65 -62.31
CA PRO A 22 -18.59 -30.05 -62.45
C PRO A 22 -17.58 -29.07 -61.88
N SER A 23 -16.46 -29.68 -61.46
CA SER A 23 -15.23 -29.04 -61.03
C SER A 23 -14.65 -28.03 -62.02
N THR A 24 -14.54 -26.77 -61.63
CA THR A 24 -13.64 -25.81 -62.26
C THR A 24 -12.48 -25.52 -61.27
N THR A 25 -11.31 -26.01 -61.63
CA THR A 25 -10.04 -25.65 -61.05
C THR A 25 -9.74 -24.17 -61.36
N GLY A 26 -10.05 -23.29 -60.41
CA GLY A 26 -9.56 -21.92 -60.44
C GLY A 26 -8.22 -21.82 -59.72
N PRO A 27 -7.32 -20.91 -60.13
CA PRO A 27 -6.00 -20.80 -59.55
C PRO A 27 -6.04 -20.41 -58.04
N ALA A 28 -5.21 -21.10 -57.25
CA ALA A 28 -5.02 -20.83 -55.84
C ALA A 28 -4.72 -19.35 -55.60
N GLN A 29 -5.72 -18.60 -55.12
CA GLN A 29 -5.47 -17.27 -54.58
C GLN A 29 -4.63 -17.43 -53.32
N THR A 30 -3.33 -17.12 -53.48
CA THR A 30 -2.40 -16.90 -52.36
C THR A 30 -3.07 -15.92 -51.40
N ILE A 31 -3.55 -16.42 -50.29
CA ILE A 31 -4.03 -15.60 -49.17
C ILE A 31 -2.78 -14.89 -48.68
N ALA A 32 -2.54 -13.66 -49.23
CA ALA A 32 -1.56 -12.76 -48.69
C ALA A 32 -1.85 -12.61 -47.20
N GLY A 33 -0.93 -13.06 -46.38
CA GLY A 33 -1.05 -13.05 -44.92
C GLY A 33 -1.48 -11.67 -44.48
N ARG A 34 -2.71 -11.56 -44.01
CA ARG A 34 -3.21 -10.39 -43.28
C ARG A 34 -2.27 -10.23 -42.08
N ARG A 35 -1.26 -9.34 -42.24
CA ARG A 35 -0.49 -8.85 -41.08
C ARG A 35 -1.50 -8.40 -40.07
N ALA A 36 -1.53 -9.10 -38.92
CA ALA A 36 -2.29 -8.65 -37.78
C ALA A 36 -1.96 -7.16 -37.58
N PRO A 37 -2.98 -6.30 -37.38
CA PRO A 37 -2.71 -4.90 -37.14
C PRO A 37 -1.77 -4.85 -35.92
N SER A 38 -0.59 -4.28 -36.12
CA SER A 38 0.30 -3.93 -35.02
C SER A 38 -0.59 -3.20 -34.00
N ARG A 39 -0.62 -3.65 -32.75
CA ARG A 39 -1.28 -2.95 -31.65
C ARG A 39 -0.64 -1.57 -31.59
N GLY A 40 -1.11 -0.68 -32.46
CA GLY A 40 -0.80 0.72 -32.43
C GLY A 40 -1.28 1.25 -31.09
N SER A 41 -0.38 1.87 -30.36
CA SER A 41 -0.72 2.68 -29.20
C SER A 41 -1.93 3.55 -29.54
N LEU A 42 -2.88 3.64 -28.63
CA LEU A 42 -4.08 4.47 -28.73
C LEU A 42 -3.70 5.86 -29.31
N PRO A 43 -4.51 6.45 -30.19
CA PRO A 43 -4.23 7.77 -30.74
C PRO A 43 -4.07 8.75 -29.57
N GLY A 44 -2.95 9.49 -29.51
CA GLY A 44 -2.62 10.36 -28.40
C GLY A 44 -1.63 9.78 -27.36
N PHE A 45 -1.27 8.48 -27.42
CA PHE A 45 -0.33 7.87 -26.48
C PHE A 45 0.99 8.63 -26.37
N GLY A 46 1.58 9.03 -27.50
CA GLY A 46 2.84 9.78 -27.50
C GLY A 46 2.72 11.15 -26.81
N LEU A 47 1.61 11.86 -27.03
CA LEU A 47 1.34 13.14 -26.36
C LEU A 47 1.14 12.94 -24.85
N SER A 48 0.30 11.99 -24.46
CA SER A 48 0.03 11.67 -23.06
C SER A 48 1.31 11.25 -22.35
N LEU A 49 2.11 10.35 -22.94
CA LEU A 49 3.39 9.94 -22.39
C LEU A 49 4.36 11.11 -22.25
N GLY A 50 4.45 11.98 -23.30
CA GLY A 50 5.32 13.15 -23.29
C GLY A 50 4.96 14.12 -22.17
N VAL A 51 3.68 14.46 -22.01
CA VAL A 51 3.18 15.33 -20.92
C VAL A 51 3.49 14.71 -19.56
N THR A 52 3.20 13.41 -19.39
CA THR A 52 3.43 12.71 -18.12
C THR A 52 4.90 12.69 -17.75
N LEU A 53 5.78 12.35 -18.70
CA LEU A 53 7.24 12.33 -18.46
C LEU A 53 7.78 13.73 -18.18
N THR A 54 7.31 14.76 -18.91
CA THR A 54 7.71 16.15 -18.67
C THR A 54 7.30 16.60 -17.27
N PHE A 55 6.05 16.35 -16.88
CA PHE A 55 5.56 16.68 -15.56
C PHE A 55 6.35 15.95 -14.45
N LEU A 56 6.56 14.64 -14.61
CA LEU A 56 7.34 13.84 -13.66
C LEU A 56 8.79 14.35 -13.56
N SER A 57 9.41 14.68 -14.70
CA SER A 57 10.77 15.20 -14.73
C SER A 57 10.86 16.54 -14.02
N LEU A 58 9.96 17.47 -14.32
CA LEU A 58 10.00 18.82 -13.77
C LEU A 58 9.71 18.83 -12.25
N VAL A 59 8.70 18.07 -11.80
CA VAL A 59 8.22 18.13 -10.41
C VAL A 59 8.99 17.19 -9.49
N VAL A 60 9.47 16.05 -9.99
CA VAL A 60 10.11 15.01 -9.16
C VAL A 60 11.60 14.90 -9.47
N LEU A 61 12.00 14.65 -10.73
CA LEU A 61 13.39 14.32 -11.04
C LEU A 61 14.33 15.51 -10.87
N ILE A 62 13.91 16.73 -11.25
CA ILE A 62 14.77 17.93 -11.12
C ILE A 62 15.04 18.25 -9.64
N PRO A 63 14.06 18.35 -8.73
CA PRO A 63 14.35 18.57 -7.32
C PRO A 63 15.21 17.46 -6.69
N LEU A 64 14.96 16.19 -7.03
CA LEU A 64 15.77 15.07 -6.54
C LEU A 64 17.22 15.12 -7.09
N SER A 65 17.40 15.51 -8.36
CA SER A 65 18.74 15.68 -8.92
C SER A 65 19.51 16.80 -8.24
N GLY A 66 18.83 17.88 -7.83
CA GLY A 66 19.42 18.95 -7.04
C GLY A 66 19.93 18.46 -5.67
N LEU A 67 19.18 17.57 -5.00
CA LEU A 67 19.62 16.94 -3.76
C LEU A 67 20.89 16.10 -3.97
N VAL A 68 20.91 15.27 -5.02
CA VAL A 68 22.07 14.44 -5.37
C VAL A 68 23.28 15.31 -5.72
N TRP A 69 23.09 16.33 -6.58
CA TRP A 69 24.14 17.26 -6.97
C TRP A 69 24.76 17.98 -5.77
N LYS A 70 23.92 18.51 -4.87
CA LYS A 70 24.39 19.20 -3.67
C LYS A 70 25.15 18.28 -2.75
N THR A 71 24.72 17.04 -2.59
CA THR A 71 25.43 16.05 -1.75
C THR A 71 26.73 15.60 -2.41
N ALA A 72 26.76 15.40 -3.73
CA ALA A 72 27.95 15.01 -4.49
C ALA A 72 29.05 16.09 -4.50
N SER A 73 28.69 17.37 -4.24
CA SER A 73 29.67 18.46 -4.12
C SER A 73 30.40 18.50 -2.77
N LEU A 74 30.01 17.62 -1.82
CA LEU A 74 30.68 17.52 -0.50
C LEU A 74 31.94 16.67 -0.63
N ASP A 75 32.96 17.02 0.17
CA ASP A 75 34.11 16.13 0.37
C ASP A 75 33.69 14.87 1.14
N GLY A 76 34.33 13.73 0.83
CA GLY A 76 33.98 12.44 1.42
C GLY A 76 34.06 12.39 2.94
N ALA A 77 34.98 13.17 3.54
CA ALA A 77 35.12 13.23 5.00
C ALA A 77 33.96 13.98 5.67
N SER A 78 33.50 15.08 5.06
CA SER A 78 32.33 15.83 5.55
C SER A 78 31.04 15.05 5.36
N LEU A 79 30.88 14.37 4.21
CA LEU A 79 29.76 13.47 3.96
C LEU A 79 29.71 12.35 5.01
N ALA A 80 30.83 11.65 5.26
CA ALA A 80 30.90 10.59 6.25
C ALA A 80 30.57 11.09 7.66
N ARG A 81 31.11 12.24 8.06
CA ARG A 81 30.80 12.85 9.37
C ARG A 81 29.33 13.19 9.53
N ALA A 82 28.68 13.72 8.50
CA ALA A 82 27.25 14.06 8.55
C ALA A 82 26.38 12.80 8.67
N VAL A 83 26.62 11.80 7.82
CA VAL A 83 25.80 10.61 7.66
C VAL A 83 26.02 9.57 8.76
N LEU A 84 27.29 9.37 9.17
CA LEU A 84 27.70 8.34 10.13
C LEU A 84 27.83 8.87 11.57
N SER A 85 27.41 10.12 11.83
CA SER A 85 27.39 10.63 13.21
C SER A 85 26.50 9.75 14.11
N PRO A 86 26.87 9.55 15.39
CA PRO A 86 26.05 8.77 16.33
C PRO A 86 24.61 9.26 16.40
N ARG A 87 24.39 10.58 16.29
CA ARG A 87 23.07 11.21 16.26
C ARG A 87 22.28 10.83 15.00
N ALA A 88 22.90 10.88 13.81
CA ALA A 88 22.25 10.48 12.57
C ALA A 88 21.90 8.99 12.55
N LEU A 89 22.81 8.13 12.99
CA LEU A 89 22.56 6.69 13.08
C LEU A 89 21.44 6.35 14.06
N ALA A 90 21.38 7.04 15.22
CA ALA A 90 20.26 6.87 16.15
C ALA A 90 18.93 7.31 15.54
N ALA A 91 18.91 8.44 14.80
CA ALA A 91 17.73 8.95 14.13
C ALA A 91 17.24 8.00 13.01
N TYR A 92 18.14 7.42 12.21
CA TYR A 92 17.78 6.41 11.20
C TYR A 92 17.20 5.15 11.86
N ARG A 93 17.86 4.63 12.87
CA ARG A 93 17.39 3.43 13.59
C ARG A 93 16.00 3.64 14.17
N LEU A 94 15.73 4.80 14.76
CA LEU A 94 14.41 5.14 15.30
C LEU A 94 13.40 5.27 14.18
N SER A 95 13.67 6.04 13.10
CA SER A 95 12.73 6.27 12.00
C SER A 95 12.33 4.96 11.32
N PHE A 96 13.31 4.17 10.87
CA PHE A 96 13.03 2.91 10.17
C PHE A 96 12.50 1.84 11.12
N GLY A 97 13.02 1.77 12.35
CA GLY A 97 12.55 0.83 13.35
C GLY A 97 11.12 1.08 13.79
N ALA A 98 10.78 2.33 14.10
CA ALA A 98 9.40 2.70 14.46
C ALA A 98 8.43 2.51 13.29
N ALA A 99 8.84 2.86 12.05
CA ALA A 99 8.03 2.64 10.86
C ALA A 99 7.79 1.14 10.59
N LEU A 100 8.80 0.29 10.81
CA LEU A 100 8.66 -1.16 10.69
C LEU A 100 7.68 -1.72 11.73
N VAL A 101 7.84 -1.34 12.99
CA VAL A 101 6.93 -1.74 14.08
C VAL A 101 5.53 -1.26 13.78
N ALA A 102 5.36 0.01 13.41
CA ALA A 102 4.06 0.58 13.04
C ALA A 102 3.43 -0.16 11.87
N GLY A 103 4.20 -0.48 10.82
CA GLY A 103 3.72 -1.25 9.67
C GLY A 103 3.22 -2.64 10.07
N ILE A 104 3.96 -3.36 10.93
CA ILE A 104 3.56 -4.69 11.43
C ILE A 104 2.27 -4.59 12.26
N VAL A 105 2.20 -3.63 13.19
CA VAL A 105 1.01 -3.39 14.00
C VAL A 105 -0.19 -3.06 13.11
N ASN A 106 0.01 -2.20 12.11
CA ASN A 106 -1.02 -1.83 11.15
C ASN A 106 -1.51 -3.03 10.30
N VAL A 107 -0.62 -3.95 9.92
CA VAL A 107 -1.05 -5.17 9.23
C VAL A 107 -1.95 -6.02 10.13
N VAL A 108 -1.55 -6.25 11.36
CA VAL A 108 -2.33 -7.08 12.29
C VAL A 108 -3.71 -6.47 12.55
N PHE A 109 -3.73 -5.23 13.00
CA PHE A 109 -4.99 -4.56 13.37
C PHE A 109 -5.78 -4.07 12.15
N GLY A 110 -5.10 -3.63 11.09
CA GLY A 110 -5.74 -3.18 9.86
C GLY A 110 -6.45 -4.32 9.11
N VAL A 111 -5.83 -5.51 9.04
CA VAL A 111 -6.49 -6.70 8.48
C VAL A 111 -7.69 -7.09 9.33
N LEU A 112 -7.55 -7.06 10.67
CA LEU A 112 -8.66 -7.34 11.58
C LEU A 112 -9.81 -6.35 11.41
N LEU A 113 -9.52 -5.05 11.36
CA LEU A 113 -10.51 -3.99 11.13
C LEU A 113 -11.19 -4.15 9.76
N ALA A 114 -10.41 -4.37 8.70
CA ALA A 114 -10.95 -4.62 7.36
C ALA A 114 -11.88 -5.85 7.36
N TRP A 115 -11.50 -6.92 8.06
CA TRP A 115 -12.32 -8.10 8.23
C TRP A 115 -13.64 -7.80 8.94
N VAL A 116 -13.59 -7.12 10.08
CA VAL A 116 -14.79 -6.75 10.87
C VAL A 116 -15.71 -5.86 10.02
N LEU A 117 -15.17 -4.87 9.34
CA LEU A 117 -15.95 -3.96 8.51
C LEU A 117 -16.55 -4.61 7.25
N THR A 118 -16.00 -5.73 6.77
CA THR A 118 -16.54 -6.38 5.57
C THR A 118 -17.49 -7.52 5.90
N ARG A 119 -17.25 -8.25 6.99
CA ARG A 119 -17.97 -9.49 7.30
C ARG A 119 -19.08 -9.33 8.35
N TYR A 120 -19.11 -8.21 9.08
CA TYR A 120 -20.09 -8.01 10.13
C TYR A 120 -20.92 -6.75 9.91
N GLU A 121 -22.21 -6.85 10.20
CA GLU A 121 -23.11 -5.72 10.28
C GLU A 121 -23.37 -5.41 11.76
N PHE A 122 -23.07 -4.19 12.16
CA PHE A 122 -23.24 -3.74 13.54
C PHE A 122 -23.61 -2.24 13.56
N PRO A 123 -24.34 -1.78 14.60
CA PRO A 123 -24.63 -0.36 14.72
C PRO A 123 -23.33 0.45 14.91
N GLY A 124 -23.18 1.54 14.15
CA GLY A 124 -21.96 2.35 14.18
C GLY A 124 -20.85 1.92 13.21
N ARG A 125 -21.06 0.91 12.35
CA ARG A 125 -20.09 0.47 11.34
C ARG A 125 -19.59 1.62 10.48
N SER A 126 -20.48 2.50 10.00
CA SER A 126 -20.09 3.65 9.18
C SER A 126 -19.26 4.68 9.96
N LEU A 127 -19.49 4.82 11.26
CA LEU A 127 -18.70 5.69 12.13
C LEU A 127 -17.28 5.13 12.31
N VAL A 128 -17.14 3.83 12.54
CA VAL A 128 -15.83 3.16 12.62
C VAL A 128 -15.10 3.26 11.30
N ASP A 129 -15.79 3.04 10.16
CA ASP A 129 -15.21 3.16 8.83
C ASP A 129 -14.73 4.59 8.55
N ALA A 130 -15.52 5.60 8.88
CA ALA A 130 -15.12 7.01 8.78
C ALA A 130 -13.96 7.36 9.74
N ALA A 131 -13.94 6.79 10.95
CA ALA A 131 -12.87 7.04 11.92
C ALA A 131 -11.50 6.52 11.44
N ILE A 132 -11.47 5.46 10.64
CA ILE A 132 -10.22 4.97 10.03
C ILE A 132 -9.63 5.99 9.06
N ASP A 133 -10.43 6.81 8.42
CA ASP A 133 -9.96 7.84 7.48
C ASP A 133 -9.58 9.17 8.14
N LEU A 134 -9.80 9.32 9.46
CA LEU A 134 -9.41 10.53 10.20
C LEU A 134 -7.95 10.95 9.98
N PRO A 135 -6.96 10.04 9.91
CA PRO A 135 -5.58 10.43 9.64
C PRO A 135 -5.37 11.12 8.28
N PHE A 136 -6.25 10.88 7.30
CA PHE A 136 -6.21 11.59 6.02
C PHE A 136 -6.82 12.98 6.07
N ALA A 137 -7.83 13.16 6.93
CA ALA A 137 -8.55 14.43 7.05
C ALA A 137 -7.87 15.42 8.00
N LEU A 138 -7.15 14.92 9.01
CA LEU A 138 -6.50 15.76 10.02
C LEU A 138 -5.13 16.24 9.55
N PRO A 139 -4.79 17.52 9.75
CA PRO A 139 -3.41 17.96 9.66
C PRO A 139 -2.53 17.14 10.62
N THR A 140 -1.40 16.64 10.15
CA THR A 140 -0.55 15.72 10.94
C THR A 140 -0.07 16.36 12.26
N ALA A 141 0.17 17.68 12.27
CA ALA A 141 0.50 18.41 13.50
C ALA A 141 -0.62 18.35 14.54
N VAL A 142 -1.88 18.51 14.12
CA VAL A 142 -3.05 18.41 15.01
C VAL A 142 -3.18 17.02 15.59
N ALA A 143 -2.99 16.00 14.75
CA ALA A 143 -2.96 14.62 15.20
C ALA A 143 -1.86 14.36 16.25
N GLY A 144 -0.66 14.92 16.04
CA GLY A 144 0.45 14.86 17.00
C GLY A 144 0.12 15.49 18.34
N ILE A 145 -0.47 16.68 18.34
CA ILE A 145 -0.90 17.37 19.57
C ILE A 145 -1.97 16.57 20.29
N ALA A 146 -2.98 16.07 19.57
CA ALA A 146 -4.05 15.26 20.14
C ALA A 146 -3.51 13.96 20.79
N LEU A 147 -2.61 13.25 20.08
CA LEU A 147 -1.95 12.07 20.62
C LEU A 147 -1.09 12.41 21.84
N THR A 148 -0.35 13.50 21.81
CA THR A 148 0.46 13.94 22.95
C THR A 148 -0.43 14.18 24.17
N THR A 149 -1.51 14.96 24.02
CA THR A 149 -2.45 15.26 25.11
C THR A 149 -3.08 14.00 25.70
N LEU A 150 -3.33 12.99 24.84
CA LEU A 150 -3.91 11.72 25.27
C LEU A 150 -2.93 10.87 26.11
N TYR A 151 -1.64 10.89 25.74
CA TYR A 151 -0.62 9.99 26.28
C TYR A 151 0.34 10.63 27.30
N VAL A 152 0.27 11.95 27.58
CA VAL A 152 1.02 12.55 28.70
C VAL A 152 0.51 11.99 30.04
N GLU A 153 1.32 12.11 31.09
CA GLU A 153 1.02 11.60 32.44
C GLU A 153 -0.38 11.95 32.94
N GLN A 154 -0.82 13.19 32.75
CA GLN A 154 -2.15 13.66 33.10
C GLN A 154 -3.23 13.34 32.04
N GLY A 155 -2.82 12.81 30.90
CA GLY A 155 -3.71 12.46 29.80
C GLY A 155 -4.60 11.25 30.11
N TRP A 156 -5.68 11.13 29.34
CA TRP A 156 -6.66 10.06 29.57
C TRP A 156 -6.07 8.65 29.49
N LEU A 157 -5.15 8.36 28.56
CA LEU A 157 -4.46 7.07 28.48
C LEU A 157 -3.17 7.06 29.31
N GLY A 158 -2.43 8.18 29.34
CA GLY A 158 -1.15 8.27 30.03
C GLY A 158 -1.27 7.94 31.51
N ARG A 159 -2.27 8.48 32.19
CA ARG A 159 -2.53 8.22 33.63
C ARG A 159 -2.72 6.74 33.98
N PHE A 160 -3.12 5.90 33.00
CA PHE A 160 -3.25 4.46 33.23
C PHE A 160 -1.96 3.71 32.86
N LEU A 161 -1.18 4.19 31.89
CA LEU A 161 0.00 3.52 31.38
C LEU A 161 1.25 3.81 32.20
N GLU A 162 1.46 5.07 32.62
CA GLU A 162 2.68 5.49 33.36
C GLU A 162 2.88 4.77 34.71
N PRO A 163 1.83 4.52 35.55
CA PRO A 163 2.01 3.76 36.78
C PRO A 163 2.50 2.32 36.55
N HIS A 164 2.30 1.78 35.34
CA HIS A 164 2.81 0.47 34.92
C HIS A 164 4.18 0.55 34.24
N GLY A 165 4.86 1.70 34.27
CA GLY A 165 6.16 1.92 33.65
C GLY A 165 6.12 2.07 32.13
N ILE A 166 4.93 2.20 31.52
CA ILE A 166 4.76 2.36 30.07
C ILE A 166 4.67 3.85 29.73
N LYS A 167 5.81 4.44 29.37
CA LYS A 167 5.88 5.82 28.92
C LYS A 167 5.75 5.92 27.40
N VAL A 168 4.68 6.60 26.94
CA VAL A 168 4.39 6.78 25.51
C VAL A 168 4.77 8.20 25.04
N ALA A 169 4.20 9.23 25.66
CA ALA A 169 4.57 10.61 25.31
C ALA A 169 6.05 10.88 25.64
N PHE A 170 6.71 11.60 24.73
CA PHE A 170 8.13 11.96 24.84
C PHE A 170 9.09 10.76 24.93
N ALA A 171 8.67 9.62 24.35
CA ALA A 171 9.42 8.37 24.31
C ALA A 171 9.39 7.76 22.88
N PRO A 172 10.28 6.80 22.56
CA PRO A 172 10.26 6.12 21.25
C PRO A 172 8.92 5.40 20.97
N ALA A 173 8.20 4.98 22.01
CA ALA A 173 6.86 4.41 21.86
C ALA A 173 5.85 5.40 21.27
N GLY A 174 5.94 6.69 21.63
CA GLY A 174 5.09 7.74 21.06
C GLY A 174 5.34 7.93 19.56
N VAL A 175 6.59 7.82 19.12
CA VAL A 175 6.93 7.83 17.69
C VAL A 175 6.20 6.68 16.96
N ALA A 176 6.27 5.47 17.49
CA ALA A 176 5.60 4.32 16.91
C ALA A 176 4.08 4.49 16.90
N VAL A 177 3.47 5.00 17.98
CA VAL A 177 2.02 5.26 18.07
C VAL A 177 1.58 6.28 17.01
N ALA A 178 2.32 7.38 16.84
CA ALA A 178 2.02 8.36 15.80
C ALA A 178 2.08 7.75 14.39
N MET A 179 3.09 6.92 14.15
CA MET A 179 3.25 6.21 12.87
C MET A 179 2.16 5.14 12.65
N VAL A 180 1.72 4.44 13.70
CA VAL A 180 0.57 3.52 13.64
C VAL A 180 -0.69 4.28 13.24
N PHE A 181 -0.97 5.40 13.91
CA PHE A 181 -2.15 6.21 13.61
C PHE A 181 -2.17 6.65 12.13
N VAL A 182 -1.07 7.20 11.63
CA VAL A 182 -0.99 7.70 10.24
C VAL A 182 -0.99 6.55 9.22
N GLY A 183 -0.43 5.40 9.56
CA GLY A 183 -0.28 4.25 8.66
C GLY A 183 -1.51 3.35 8.56
N LEU A 184 -2.40 3.34 9.56
CA LEU A 184 -3.52 2.40 9.68
C LEU A 184 -4.45 2.38 8.45
N PRO A 185 -4.91 3.54 7.93
CA PRO A 185 -5.84 3.55 6.81
C PRO A 185 -5.28 2.90 5.55
N PHE A 186 -3.96 2.96 5.32
CA PHE A 186 -3.35 2.34 4.14
C PHE A 186 -3.53 0.83 4.11
N VAL A 187 -3.40 0.16 5.25
CA VAL A 187 -3.63 -1.29 5.33
C VAL A 187 -5.10 -1.62 5.19
N VAL A 188 -5.98 -0.92 5.92
CA VAL A 188 -7.42 -1.19 5.87
C VAL A 188 -7.95 -1.00 4.45
N ARG A 189 -7.66 0.14 3.80
CA ARG A 189 -8.17 0.46 2.46
C ARG A 189 -7.58 -0.40 1.34
N THR A 190 -6.43 -1.04 1.57
CA THR A 190 -5.85 -1.99 0.62
C THR A 190 -6.46 -3.38 0.76
N VAL A 191 -6.78 -3.79 1.98
CA VAL A 191 -7.28 -5.14 2.31
C VAL A 191 -8.79 -5.24 2.12
N GLN A 192 -9.54 -4.21 2.49
CA GLN A 192 -11.00 -4.19 2.47
C GLN A 192 -11.61 -4.57 1.11
N PRO A 193 -11.17 -4.03 -0.05
CA PRO A 193 -11.71 -4.43 -1.35
C PRO A 193 -11.48 -5.92 -1.64
N VAL A 194 -10.30 -6.44 -1.31
CA VAL A 194 -9.99 -7.86 -1.54
C VAL A 194 -10.87 -8.79 -0.71
N LEU A 195 -11.22 -8.36 0.52
CA LEU A 195 -12.16 -9.11 1.36
C LEU A 195 -13.60 -9.01 0.84
N MET A 196 -14.00 -7.88 0.22
CA MET A 196 -15.31 -7.71 -0.42
C MET A 196 -15.44 -8.59 -1.66
N ASP A 197 -14.37 -8.71 -2.45
CA ASP A 197 -14.33 -9.52 -3.68
C ASP A 197 -14.15 -11.03 -3.38
N LEU A 198 -13.85 -11.40 -2.15
CA LEU A 198 -13.68 -12.80 -1.76
C LEU A 198 -15.05 -13.47 -1.65
N ASP A 199 -15.29 -14.44 -2.56
CA ASP A 199 -16.54 -15.17 -2.64
C ASP A 199 -16.82 -15.96 -1.34
N LEU A 200 -17.95 -15.68 -0.70
CA LEU A 200 -18.43 -16.38 0.50
C LEU A 200 -18.65 -17.86 0.25
N HIS A 201 -18.99 -18.26 -0.99
CA HIS A 201 -19.16 -19.68 -1.35
C HIS A 201 -17.90 -20.50 -1.12
N MET A 202 -16.71 -19.92 -1.20
CA MET A 202 -15.47 -20.63 -0.89
C MET A 202 -15.41 -21.06 0.59
N GLU A 203 -15.95 -20.24 1.49
CA GLU A 203 -16.02 -20.56 2.92
C GLU A 203 -17.11 -21.60 3.20
N GLU A 204 -18.26 -21.50 2.51
CA GLU A 204 -19.36 -22.47 2.60
C GLU A 204 -18.95 -23.84 2.07
N VAL A 205 -18.30 -23.91 0.90
CA VAL A 205 -17.76 -25.15 0.33
C VAL A 205 -16.72 -25.77 1.26
N ALA A 206 -15.83 -24.98 1.83
CA ALA A 206 -14.87 -25.49 2.79
C ALA A 206 -15.57 -26.11 4.02
N ALA A 207 -16.64 -25.46 4.50
CA ALA A 207 -17.43 -25.96 5.63
C ALA A 207 -18.18 -27.26 5.30
N THR A 208 -18.75 -27.38 4.08
CA THR A 208 -19.42 -28.62 3.64
C THR A 208 -18.45 -29.80 3.49
N LEU A 209 -17.18 -29.51 3.18
CA LEU A 209 -16.10 -30.50 3.15
C LEU A 209 -15.53 -30.84 4.54
N GLY A 210 -16.13 -30.32 5.63
CA GLY A 210 -15.71 -30.58 6.99
C GLY A 210 -14.51 -29.76 7.49
N ALA A 211 -14.11 -28.70 6.74
CA ALA A 211 -13.01 -27.86 7.18
C ALA A 211 -13.40 -27.04 8.39
N SER A 212 -12.53 -27.00 9.42
CA SER A 212 -12.72 -26.13 10.57
C SER A 212 -12.57 -24.65 10.18
N ARG A 213 -13.20 -23.73 10.92
CA ARG A 213 -13.08 -22.27 10.70
C ARG A 213 -11.63 -21.82 10.68
N PHE A 214 -10.78 -22.35 11.56
CA PHE A 214 -9.36 -22.03 11.61
C PHE A 214 -8.59 -22.54 10.37
N TYR A 215 -8.96 -23.72 9.87
CA TYR A 215 -8.38 -24.27 8.63
C TYR A 215 -8.74 -23.38 7.43
N THR A 216 -10.01 -22.99 7.30
CA THR A 216 -10.50 -22.08 6.23
C THR A 216 -9.78 -20.72 6.30
N LEU A 217 -9.69 -20.13 7.50
CA LEU A 217 -8.96 -18.89 7.70
C LEU A 217 -7.51 -19.01 7.21
N ARG A 218 -6.78 -20.06 7.66
CA ARG A 218 -5.35 -20.20 7.38
C ARG A 218 -5.06 -20.61 5.94
N LYS A 219 -5.90 -21.43 5.31
CA LYS A 219 -5.64 -22.04 4.01
C LYS A 219 -6.35 -21.34 2.84
N VAL A 220 -7.43 -20.62 3.10
CA VAL A 220 -8.22 -19.95 2.07
C VAL A 220 -8.08 -18.42 2.19
N ILE A 221 -8.44 -17.88 3.34
CA ILE A 221 -8.58 -16.43 3.52
C ILE A 221 -7.21 -15.73 3.62
N VAL A 222 -6.34 -16.18 4.53
CA VAL A 222 -5.02 -15.57 4.74
C VAL A 222 -4.19 -15.55 3.45
N PRO A 223 -4.07 -16.62 2.66
CA PRO A 223 -3.33 -16.57 1.40
C PRO A 223 -3.94 -15.64 0.35
N ALA A 224 -5.27 -15.49 0.35
CA ALA A 224 -5.96 -14.57 -0.57
C ALA A 224 -5.73 -13.10 -0.20
N VAL A 225 -5.69 -12.77 1.09
CA VAL A 225 -5.53 -11.41 1.61
C VAL A 225 -4.06 -10.99 1.73
N LEU A 226 -3.14 -11.94 1.87
CA LEU A 226 -1.72 -11.69 2.11
C LEU A 226 -1.06 -10.73 1.09
N PRO A 227 -1.29 -10.82 -0.23
CA PRO A 227 -0.73 -9.87 -1.18
C PRO A 227 -1.20 -8.43 -0.94
N ALA A 228 -2.49 -8.25 -0.61
CA ALA A 228 -3.06 -6.94 -0.28
C ALA A 228 -2.52 -6.41 1.05
N ALA A 229 -2.40 -7.25 2.07
CA ALA A 229 -1.82 -6.90 3.36
C ALA A 229 -0.35 -6.45 3.22
N LEU A 230 0.44 -7.12 2.37
CA LEU A 230 1.82 -6.73 2.07
C LEU A 230 1.88 -5.40 1.31
N THR A 231 0.93 -5.15 0.40
CA THR A 231 0.82 -3.85 -0.28
C THR A 231 0.48 -2.75 0.72
N GLY A 232 -0.50 -2.99 1.59
CA GLY A 232 -0.87 -2.08 2.68
C GLY A 232 0.30 -1.81 3.63
N PHE A 233 1.07 -2.86 3.98
CA PHE A 233 2.30 -2.72 4.76
C PHE A 233 3.31 -1.79 4.08
N ALA A 234 3.58 -2.01 2.79
CA ALA A 234 4.53 -1.19 2.04
C ALA A 234 4.13 0.29 2.01
N LEU A 235 2.84 0.56 1.79
CA LEU A 235 2.30 1.92 1.78
C LEU A 235 2.35 2.56 3.17
N ALA A 236 1.93 1.84 4.21
CA ALA A 236 1.98 2.30 5.59
C ALA A 236 3.43 2.56 6.04
N PHE A 237 4.36 1.68 5.71
CA PHE A 237 5.78 1.83 6.00
C PHE A 237 6.37 3.06 5.30
N ALA A 238 6.14 3.20 3.98
CA ALA A 238 6.63 4.34 3.21
C ALA A 238 6.10 5.67 3.76
N ARG A 239 4.81 5.71 4.10
CA ARG A 239 4.17 6.89 4.70
C ARG A 239 4.76 7.22 6.07
N SER A 240 5.02 6.20 6.89
CA SER A 240 5.57 6.34 8.24
C SER A 240 7.02 6.81 8.25
N VAL A 241 7.87 6.31 7.34
CA VAL A 241 9.28 6.74 7.26
C VAL A 241 9.42 8.23 7.00
N GLY A 242 8.52 8.82 6.19
CA GLY A 242 8.50 10.25 5.90
C GLY A 242 7.68 11.09 6.89
N GLU A 243 7.17 10.50 7.98
CA GLU A 243 6.34 11.25 8.94
C GLU A 243 7.18 12.22 9.76
N TYR A 244 6.70 13.45 9.82
CA TYR A 244 7.30 14.54 10.60
C TYR A 244 6.28 15.21 11.53
N GLY A 245 5.14 15.61 10.97
CA GLY A 245 4.20 16.53 11.64
C GLY A 245 3.61 15.98 12.93
N SER A 246 3.16 14.72 12.96
CA SER A 246 2.61 14.14 14.18
C SER A 246 3.71 13.76 15.18
N VAL A 247 4.86 13.32 14.68
CA VAL A 247 5.95 12.85 15.52
C VAL A 247 6.63 14.01 16.26
N VAL A 248 6.80 15.18 15.65
CA VAL A 248 7.48 16.33 16.29
C VAL A 248 6.87 16.72 17.63
N PHE A 249 5.56 16.57 17.80
CA PHE A 249 4.86 16.90 19.05
C PHE A 249 4.95 15.80 20.10
N ILE A 250 4.78 14.52 19.70
CA ILE A 250 4.72 13.41 20.65
C ILE A 250 6.10 12.87 21.05
N SER A 251 7.13 13.06 20.20
CA SER A 251 8.45 12.48 20.43
C SER A 251 9.28 13.21 21.50
N GLY A 252 9.01 14.49 21.74
CA GLY A 252 9.83 15.33 22.62
C GLY A 252 11.22 15.64 22.08
N ASN A 253 11.54 15.21 20.87
CA ASN A 253 12.68 15.65 20.06
C ASN A 253 14.06 15.57 20.73
N MET A 254 14.32 14.55 21.55
CA MET A 254 15.58 14.40 22.25
C MET A 254 16.65 13.79 21.32
N PRO A 255 17.78 14.48 21.06
CA PRO A 255 18.86 13.97 20.24
C PRO A 255 19.37 12.60 20.71
N GLY A 256 19.52 11.66 19.79
CA GLY A 256 19.99 10.31 20.07
C GLY A 256 18.97 9.38 20.76
N ARG A 257 17.79 9.87 21.15
CA ARG A 257 16.75 9.08 21.85
C ARG A 257 15.42 9.04 21.11
N THR A 258 14.81 10.21 20.87
CA THR A 258 13.47 10.30 20.26
C THR A 258 13.43 11.16 18.99
N GLU A 259 14.57 11.66 18.57
CA GLU A 259 14.72 12.43 17.34
C GLU A 259 14.70 11.49 16.12
N ILE A 260 13.72 11.70 15.23
CA ILE A 260 13.62 10.98 13.96
C ILE A 260 14.44 11.67 12.86
N ALA A 261 14.79 10.95 11.80
CA ALA A 261 15.62 11.50 10.73
C ALA A 261 15.00 12.69 9.98
N PRO A 262 13.68 12.75 9.65
CA PRO A 262 13.07 13.94 9.10
C PRO A 262 13.23 15.17 10.00
N LEU A 263 13.12 14.99 11.31
CA LEU A 263 13.30 16.07 12.29
C LEU A 263 14.76 16.53 12.37
N LEU A 264 15.71 15.59 12.33
CA LEU A 264 17.14 15.92 12.26
C LEU A 264 17.48 16.74 11.00
N ILE A 265 16.86 16.42 9.85
CA ILE A 265 17.02 17.19 8.61
C ILE A 265 16.54 18.64 8.83
N VAL A 266 15.37 18.83 9.42
CA VAL A 266 14.83 20.18 9.72
C VAL A 266 15.75 20.93 10.69
N THR A 267 16.18 20.29 11.76
CA THR A 267 17.14 20.87 12.72
C THR A 267 18.44 21.33 12.04
N LYS A 268 18.95 20.52 11.09
CA LYS A 268 20.14 20.89 10.30
C LYS A 268 19.88 22.11 9.40
N LEU A 269 18.69 22.20 8.78
CA LEU A 269 18.29 23.36 7.98
C LEU A 269 18.18 24.61 8.83
N GLU A 270 17.60 24.53 10.03
CA GLU A 270 17.51 25.65 10.99
C GLU A 270 18.88 26.14 11.45
N GLN A 271 19.87 25.23 11.51
CA GLN A 271 21.27 25.54 11.80
C GLN A 271 22.06 26.06 10.57
N PHE A 272 21.41 26.23 9.43
CA PHE A 272 22.02 26.58 8.13
C PHE A 272 23.06 25.55 7.64
N ASP A 273 23.07 24.32 8.21
CA ASP A 273 23.88 23.20 7.75
C ASP A 273 23.17 22.48 6.60
N TYR A 274 23.06 23.16 5.47
CA TYR A 274 22.44 22.61 4.25
C TYR A 274 23.16 21.35 3.75
N ALA A 275 24.47 21.30 3.94
CA ALA A 275 25.29 20.18 3.51
C ALA A 275 24.95 18.92 4.32
N GLY A 276 24.89 19.02 5.65
CA GLY A 276 24.48 17.92 6.52
C GLY A 276 23.03 17.52 6.29
N ALA A 277 22.12 18.49 6.12
CA ALA A 277 20.70 18.21 5.83
C ALA A 277 20.51 17.42 4.54
N THR A 278 21.17 17.84 3.43
CA THR A 278 21.05 17.14 2.13
C THR A 278 21.69 15.75 2.16
N ALA A 279 22.82 15.58 2.87
CA ALA A 279 23.47 14.29 3.04
C ALA A 279 22.57 13.29 3.79
N ILE A 280 21.95 13.70 4.90
CA ILE A 280 21.01 12.87 5.68
C ILE A 280 19.76 12.56 4.85
N ALA A 281 19.22 13.54 4.14
CA ALA A 281 18.04 13.35 3.27
C ALA A 281 18.31 12.35 2.14
N LEU A 282 19.50 12.40 1.52
CA LEU A 282 19.89 11.44 0.48
C LEU A 282 19.98 10.01 1.02
N VAL A 283 20.57 9.82 2.21
CA VAL A 283 20.63 8.50 2.85
C VAL A 283 19.24 7.98 3.16
N MET A 284 18.35 8.83 3.69
CA MET A 284 16.96 8.46 3.90
C MET A 284 16.27 8.04 2.60
N LEU A 285 16.44 8.82 1.54
CA LEU A 285 15.86 8.51 0.23
C LEU A 285 16.34 7.15 -0.30
N LEU A 286 17.66 6.92 -0.30
CA LEU A 286 18.25 5.67 -0.78
C LEU A 286 17.81 4.47 0.06
N THR A 287 17.83 4.60 1.39
CA THR A 287 17.41 3.53 2.30
C THR A 287 15.93 3.22 2.15
N SER A 288 15.08 4.25 2.02
CA SER A 288 13.65 4.07 1.77
C SER A 288 13.39 3.38 0.43
N PHE A 289 14.12 3.78 -0.62
CA PHE A 289 14.01 3.15 -1.94
C PHE A 289 14.41 1.67 -1.89
N VAL A 290 15.54 1.34 -1.25
CA VAL A 290 16.00 -0.05 -1.08
C VAL A 290 15.00 -0.86 -0.27
N ALA A 291 14.45 -0.32 0.82
CA ALA A 291 13.46 -0.99 1.65
C ALA A 291 12.18 -1.28 0.86
N LEU A 292 11.63 -0.30 0.13
CA LEU A 292 10.44 -0.47 -0.70
C LEU A 292 10.69 -1.45 -1.85
N PHE A 293 11.86 -1.40 -2.47
CA PHE A 293 12.25 -2.35 -3.52
C PHE A 293 12.30 -3.78 -2.99
N ALA A 294 12.88 -4.00 -1.81
CA ALA A 294 12.92 -5.30 -1.14
C ALA A 294 11.50 -5.82 -0.83
N ILE A 295 10.62 -4.95 -0.31
CA ILE A 295 9.22 -5.30 -0.05
C ILE A 295 8.51 -5.67 -1.36
N ASN A 296 8.70 -4.92 -2.44
CA ASN A 296 8.09 -5.18 -3.74
C ASN A 296 8.56 -6.52 -4.35
N ILE A 297 9.85 -6.85 -4.22
CA ILE A 297 10.37 -8.17 -4.61
C ILE A 297 9.67 -9.27 -3.80
N LEU A 298 9.52 -9.11 -2.50
CA LEU A 298 8.83 -10.08 -1.64
C LEU A 298 7.38 -10.28 -2.08
N GLN A 299 6.66 -9.18 -2.34
CA GLN A 299 5.28 -9.22 -2.86
C GLN A 299 5.18 -9.98 -4.19
N SER A 300 6.10 -9.69 -5.13
CA SER A 300 6.09 -10.33 -6.45
C SER A 300 6.34 -11.84 -6.37
N ARG A 301 7.14 -12.30 -5.43
CA ARG A 301 7.37 -13.74 -5.18
C ARG A 301 6.13 -14.42 -4.59
N ILE A 302 5.50 -13.80 -3.59
CA ILE A 302 4.30 -14.34 -2.94
C ILE A 302 3.11 -14.37 -3.90
N GLY A 303 2.91 -13.32 -4.71
CA GLY A 303 1.82 -13.24 -5.69
C GLY A 303 1.94 -14.27 -6.83
N ARG A 304 3.16 -14.72 -7.19
CA ARG A 304 3.36 -15.79 -8.19
C ARG A 304 2.95 -17.16 -7.66
N VAL A 305 3.21 -17.45 -6.41
CA VAL A 305 2.83 -18.73 -5.78
C VAL A 305 1.29 -18.89 -5.76
N GLY A 306 0.55 -17.81 -5.54
CA GLY A 306 -0.93 -17.83 -5.57
C GLY A 306 -1.54 -18.03 -6.96
N ARG A 307 -0.83 -17.66 -8.05
CA ARG A 307 -1.31 -17.84 -9.44
C ARG A 307 -1.11 -19.25 -9.97
N ILE A 308 -0.07 -19.95 -9.56
CA ILE A 308 0.22 -21.32 -10.03
C ILE A 308 -0.87 -22.30 -9.56
N GLY A 309 -1.50 -22.05 -8.43
CA GLY A 309 -2.64 -22.84 -7.95
C GLY A 309 -3.97 -22.62 -8.68
N ARG A 310 -4.10 -21.52 -9.48
CA ARG A 310 -5.32 -21.19 -10.25
C ARG A 310 -5.27 -21.62 -11.72
N GLY A 311 -4.13 -22.01 -12.24
CA GLY A 311 -3.92 -22.33 -13.66
C GLY A 311 -4.04 -23.81 -14.04
N SER A 312 -4.40 -24.70 -13.11
CA SER A 312 -4.51 -26.14 -13.37
C SER A 312 -5.95 -26.68 -13.13
N ARG A 313 -6.94 -25.90 -13.50
CA ARG A 313 -8.32 -26.41 -13.56
C ARG A 313 -8.97 -25.99 -14.86
#